data_b77541ef5e5dbfdf4c551467962e7ac5
#
_entry.id   b77541ef5e5dbfdf4c551467962e7ac5
#
_cell.length_a   1.000
_cell.length_b   1.000
_cell.length_c   1.000
_cell.angle_alpha   90.00
_cell.angle_beta   90.00
_cell.angle_gamma   90.00
#
_symmetry.space_group_name_H-M   'P 1'
#
loop_
_entity.id
_entity.type
_entity.pdbx_description
1 polymer ?
#
loop_
_entity_poly.entity_id
_entity_poly.type
_entity_poly.pdbx_seq_one_letter_code
_entity_poly.pdbx_strand_id
1 'polypeptide(L)'
;YKRQSVDSVSVGTHVVIRMTGEDETEEYDIVGRTEADPLNGKISDESPVGHALLNKAVGAKAEVLLPTGHTVEYTVLRISHAAN
;
A
#
# COMPACT_ATOMS: atom_id res chain seq x y z
N TYR A 1 13.99 -22.57 3.28
CA TYR A 1 13.18 -21.66 2.64
C TYR A 1 13.82 -20.30 2.59
N LYS A 2 13.71 -19.76 1.52
CA LYS A 2 14.27 -18.59 1.41
C LYS A 2 13.26 -17.60 1.32
N ARG A 3 13.46 -16.48 1.65
CA ARG A 3 12.61 -15.60 1.56
C ARG A 3 12.41 -15.22 0.26
N GLN A 4 11.31 -15.00 -0.14
CA GLN A 4 11.06 -14.64 -1.43
C GLN A 4 10.82 -13.21 -1.51
N SER A 5 11.18 -12.58 -2.59
CA SER A 5 10.79 -11.22 -2.83
C SER A 5 9.34 -11.16 -3.11
N VAL A 6 8.69 -10.10 -2.71
CA VAL A 6 7.28 -9.89 -2.98
C VAL A 6 7.18 -9.01 -4.22
N ASP A 7 6.59 -9.55 -5.27
CA ASP A 7 6.57 -8.86 -6.55
C ASP A 7 5.45 -7.85 -6.69
N SER A 8 4.37 -8.02 -5.94
CA SER A 8 3.25 -7.09 -6.06
C SER A 8 2.53 -7.00 -4.74
N VAL A 9 1.73 -5.95 -4.61
CA VAL A 9 0.99 -5.68 -3.40
C VAL A 9 -0.21 -6.62 -3.31
N SER A 10 -0.40 -7.23 -2.15
CA SER A 10 -1.56 -8.07 -1.90
C SER A 10 -1.83 -8.08 -0.41
N VAL A 11 -2.93 -8.71 -0.03
CA VAL A 11 -3.25 -8.84 1.39
C VAL A 11 -2.12 -9.64 2.04
N GLY A 12 -1.61 -9.13 3.14
CA GLY A 12 -0.50 -9.74 3.84
C GLY A 12 0.85 -9.15 3.51
N THR A 13 0.88 -8.05 2.73
CA THR A 13 2.14 -7.39 2.42
C THR A 13 2.24 -6.06 3.13
N HIS A 14 3.47 -5.63 3.36
CA HIS A 14 3.80 -4.33 3.91
C HIS A 14 4.36 -3.50 2.75
N VAL A 15 3.82 -2.32 2.53
CA VAL A 15 4.24 -1.49 1.42
C VAL A 15 4.76 -0.16 1.93
N VAL A 16 5.78 0.35 1.26
CA VAL A 16 6.30 1.69 1.49
C VAL A 16 6.00 2.48 0.23
N ILE A 17 5.29 3.58 0.39
CA ILE A 17 4.88 4.40 -0.74
C ILE A 17 5.24 5.85 -0.50
N ARG A 18 5.27 6.62 -1.57
CA ARG A 18 5.55 8.04 -1.47
C ARG A 18 4.61 8.76 -2.43
N MET A 19 3.98 9.83 -1.94
CA MET A 19 3.15 10.64 -2.81
C MET A 19 4.03 11.41 -3.77
N THR A 20 3.65 11.44 -5.03
CA THR A 20 4.43 12.14 -6.06
C THR A 20 4.56 13.60 -5.66
N GLY A 21 5.79 14.09 -5.65
CA GLY A 21 6.06 15.46 -5.28
C GLY A 21 6.38 15.68 -3.81
N GLU A 22 6.25 14.63 -2.99
CA GLU A 22 6.56 14.72 -1.57
C GLU A 22 7.83 13.97 -1.27
N ASP A 23 8.54 14.40 -0.22
CA ASP A 23 9.76 13.72 0.18
C ASP A 23 9.51 12.65 1.23
N GLU A 24 8.37 12.69 1.89
CA GLU A 24 8.09 11.76 2.97
C GLU A 24 7.48 10.49 2.45
N THR A 25 7.80 9.39 3.11
CA THR A 25 7.23 8.09 2.75
C THR A 25 6.18 7.71 3.77
N GLU A 26 5.28 6.82 3.36
CA GLU A 26 4.26 6.27 4.21
C GLU A 26 4.33 4.77 4.12
N GLU A 27 4.06 4.09 5.22
CA GLU A 27 4.11 2.64 5.26
C GLU A 27 2.79 2.10 5.72
N TYR A 28 2.32 1.07 5.04
CA TYR A 28 1.04 0.44 5.36
C TYR A 28 1.15 -1.06 5.25
N ASP A 29 0.40 -1.75 6.09
CA ASP A 29 0.19 -3.18 5.94
C ASP A 29 -1.17 -3.36 5.27
N ILE A 30 -1.20 -4.13 4.20
CA ILE A 30 -2.47 -4.41 3.51
C ILE A 30 -3.06 -5.64 4.15
N VAL A 31 -4.23 -5.48 4.74
CA VAL A 31 -4.88 -6.55 5.49
C VAL A 31 -6.32 -6.72 5.03
N GLY A 32 -6.95 -7.75 5.52
CA GLY A 32 -8.37 -7.94 5.27
C GLY A 32 -9.20 -6.96 6.06
N ARG A 33 -10.47 -6.81 5.66
CA ARG A 33 -11.32 -5.80 6.26
C ARG A 33 -11.48 -5.95 7.76
N THR A 34 -11.54 -7.17 8.25
CA THR A 34 -11.71 -7.38 9.68
C THR A 34 -10.47 -7.07 10.49
N GLU A 35 -9.33 -6.96 9.84
CA GLU A 35 -8.09 -6.67 10.54
C GLU A 35 -7.62 -5.24 10.34
N ALA A 36 -8.36 -4.46 9.58
CA ALA A 36 -7.95 -3.10 9.26
C ALA A 36 -7.91 -2.24 10.52
N ASP A 37 -6.84 -1.46 10.62
CA ASP A 37 -6.67 -0.55 11.73
C ASP A 37 -5.84 0.62 11.24
N PRO A 38 -6.48 1.59 10.60
CA PRO A 38 -5.74 2.69 9.97
C PRO A 38 -4.86 3.47 10.93
N LEU A 39 -5.22 3.53 12.20
CA LEU A 39 -4.41 4.25 13.17
C LEU A 39 -3.06 3.56 13.40
N ASN A 40 -2.99 2.27 13.12
CA ASN A 40 -1.76 1.52 13.27
C ASN A 40 -1.15 1.14 11.92
N GLY A 41 -1.58 1.81 10.85
CA GLY A 41 -1.01 1.57 9.55
C GLY A 41 -1.51 0.32 8.84
N LYS A 42 -2.63 -0.24 9.30
CA LYS A 42 -3.19 -1.43 8.68
C LYS A 42 -4.42 -1.02 7.90
N ILE A 43 -4.33 -1.07 6.59
CA ILE A 43 -5.43 -0.65 5.73
C ILE A 43 -5.99 -1.84 4.98
N SER A 44 -7.28 -1.79 4.75
CA SER A 44 -7.97 -2.86 4.05
C SER A 44 -7.65 -2.79 2.55
N ASP A 45 -7.63 -3.96 1.92
CA ASP A 45 -7.51 -4.03 0.48
C ASP A 45 -8.74 -3.44 -0.20
N GLU A 46 -9.80 -3.15 0.55
CA GLU A 46 -10.99 -2.50 0.00
C GLU A 46 -10.98 -0.99 0.23
N SER A 47 -10.01 -0.47 0.99
CA SER A 47 -9.91 0.96 1.18
C SER A 47 -9.42 1.62 -0.11
N PRO A 48 -9.65 2.93 -0.29
CA PRO A 48 -9.21 3.59 -1.53
C PRO A 48 -7.72 3.43 -1.78
N VAL A 49 -6.89 3.62 -0.77
CA VAL A 49 -5.44 3.49 -0.95
C VAL A 49 -5.06 2.03 -1.16
N GLY A 50 -5.59 1.14 -0.32
CA GLY A 50 -5.25 -0.28 -0.44
C GLY A 50 -5.68 -0.85 -1.78
N HIS A 51 -6.89 -0.51 -2.21
CA HIS A 51 -7.39 -1.02 -3.48
C HIS A 51 -6.54 -0.51 -4.65
N ALA A 52 -6.14 0.75 -4.62
CA ALA A 52 -5.33 1.30 -5.70
C ALA A 52 -3.95 0.67 -5.74
N LEU A 53 -3.43 0.24 -4.60
CA LEU A 53 -2.11 -0.35 -4.55
C LEU A 53 -2.10 -1.84 -4.91
N LEU A 54 -3.25 -2.50 -4.84
CA LEU A 54 -3.28 -3.93 -5.11
C LEU A 54 -2.69 -4.25 -6.48
N ASN A 55 -1.89 -5.29 -6.52
CA ASN A 55 -1.26 -5.79 -7.75
C ASN A 55 -0.25 -4.83 -8.36
N LYS A 56 0.14 -3.78 -7.64
CA LYS A 56 1.19 -2.90 -8.13
C LYS A 56 2.54 -3.45 -7.73
N ALA A 57 3.53 -3.26 -8.59
CA ALA A 57 4.89 -3.69 -8.32
C ALA A 57 5.73 -2.52 -7.83
N VAL A 58 6.91 -2.82 -7.32
CA VAL A 58 7.85 -1.77 -6.92
C VAL A 58 8.15 -0.90 -8.13
N GLY A 59 8.07 0.40 -7.94
CA GLY A 59 8.26 1.35 -9.02
C GLY A 59 7.00 1.74 -9.76
N ALA A 60 5.90 1.02 -9.51
CA ALA A 60 4.64 1.35 -10.17
C ALA A 60 3.98 2.53 -9.49
N LYS A 61 3.10 3.19 -10.21
CA LYS A 61 2.37 4.33 -9.67
C LYS A 61 0.91 3.95 -9.53
N ALA A 62 0.31 4.40 -8.45
CA ALA A 62 -1.08 4.12 -8.16
C ALA A 62 -1.82 5.42 -7.96
N GLU A 63 -2.94 5.58 -8.65
CA GLU A 63 -3.78 6.75 -8.48
C GLU A 63 -4.87 6.43 -7.48
N VAL A 64 -5.03 7.27 -6.49
CA VAL A 64 -6.02 7.08 -5.45
C VAL A 64 -7.02 8.22 -5.54
N LEU A 65 -8.29 7.88 -5.65
CA LEU A 65 -9.35 8.87 -5.64
C LEU A 65 -9.79 9.05 -4.20
N LEU A 66 -9.59 10.24 -3.69
CA LEU A 66 -9.96 10.56 -2.32
C LEU A 66 -11.44 10.88 -2.22
N PRO A 67 -12.03 10.71 -1.04
CA PRO A 67 -13.45 11.04 -0.87
C PRO A 67 -13.78 12.49 -1.18
N THR A 68 -12.78 13.37 -1.13
CA THR A 68 -12.98 14.77 -1.46
C THR A 68 -13.10 15.02 -2.95
N GLY A 69 -12.87 13.99 -3.77
CA GLY A 69 -12.93 14.15 -5.22
C GLY A 69 -11.59 14.41 -5.88
N HIS A 70 -10.55 14.58 -5.08
CA HIS A 70 -9.21 14.79 -5.63
C HIS A 70 -8.53 13.46 -5.86
N THR A 71 -7.65 13.41 -6.83
CA THR A 71 -6.85 12.22 -7.11
C THR A 71 -5.40 12.51 -6.73
N VAL A 72 -4.78 11.58 -6.04
CA VAL A 72 -3.37 11.68 -5.70
C VAL A 72 -2.67 10.48 -6.28
N GLU A 73 -1.37 10.62 -6.57
CA GLU A 73 -0.59 9.53 -7.13
C GLU A 73 0.49 9.15 -6.14
N TYR A 74 0.62 7.84 -5.91
CA TYR A 74 1.68 7.31 -5.06
C TYR A 74 2.58 6.42 -5.90
N THR A 75 3.86 6.38 -5.52
CA THR A 75 4.80 5.47 -6.13
C THR A 75 5.13 4.39 -5.10
N VAL A 76 5.10 3.14 -5.51
CA VAL A 76 5.44 2.03 -4.64
C VAL A 76 6.95 1.94 -4.58
N LEU A 77 7.51 2.12 -3.40
CA LEU A 77 8.95 2.10 -3.22
C LEU A 77 9.45 0.74 -2.77
N ARG A 78 8.66 0.02 -1.99
CA ARG A 78 9.11 -1.24 -1.46
C ARG A 78 7.91 -2.09 -1.07
N ILE A 79 8.02 -3.37 -1.25
CA ILE A 79 7.00 -4.34 -0.86
C ILE A 79 7.70 -5.46 -0.12
N SER A 80 7.12 -5.86 1.01
CA SER A 80 7.66 -6.99 1.76
C SER A 80 6.48 -7.69 2.42
N HIS A 81 6.75 -8.81 3.07
CA HIS A 81 5.70 -9.49 3.81
C HIS A 81 5.42 -8.69 5.08
N ALA A 82 4.16 -8.59 5.44
CA ALA A 82 3.80 -7.89 6.65
C ALA A 82 4.34 -8.67 7.85
N ALA A 83 4.79 -7.92 8.86
CA ALA A 83 5.25 -8.56 10.07
C ALA A 83 4.05 -8.98 10.89
N ASN A 84 4.20 -10.04 11.63
CA ASN A 84 3.14 -10.52 12.50
C ASN A 84 3.48 -10.30 13.94
#